data_c5efb0f2799ebb024efe1329577e3569
#
_entry.id   c5efb0f2799ebb024efe1329577e3569
#
_cell.length_a   1.000
_cell.length_b   1.000
_cell.length_c   1.000
_cell.angle_alpha   90.00
_cell.angle_beta   90.00
_cell.angle_gamma   90.00
#
_symmetry.space_group_name_H-M   'P 1'
#
loop_
_entity.id
_entity.type
_entity.pdbx_description
1 polymer ?
#
loop_
_entity_poly.entity_id
_entity_poly.type
_entity_poly.pdbx_seq_one_letter_code
_entity_poly.pdbx_strand_id
1 'polypeptide(L)'
;MPRIVRIAGVVAMLLAVVALTNIVYQVIRKPTELFAFVGHRLDKEPAETWRQYGALFRTYATGTIPPELLAALAQGESSGNPVERSYWRWRWSFNPFALYQPASSAVGLFQMTDGAYAEAAQFCIRANAVTDTCCGFGPYIRAIPSHAI
;
A
#
# COMPACT_ATOMS: atom_id res chain seq x y z
N MET A 1 40.51 12.12 -22.57
CA MET A 1 39.67 12.51 -21.42
C MET A 1 40.53 12.45 -20.16
N PRO A 2 40.55 13.48 -19.30
CA PRO A 2 41.33 13.47 -18.06
C PRO A 2 40.85 12.30 -17.13
N ARG A 3 41.80 11.71 -16.40
CA ARG A 3 41.52 10.56 -15.48
C ARG A 3 40.37 10.85 -14.52
N ILE A 4 40.23 12.10 -14.08
CA ILE A 4 39.17 12.56 -13.16
C ILE A 4 37.76 12.35 -13.78
N VAL A 5 37.57 12.63 -15.07
CA VAL A 5 36.27 12.45 -15.76
C VAL A 5 35.91 10.97 -15.85
N ARG A 6 36.90 10.09 -16.09
CA ARG A 6 36.65 8.63 -16.11
C ARG A 6 36.27 8.10 -14.71
N ILE A 7 36.98 8.53 -13.68
CA ILE A 7 36.68 8.14 -12.28
C ILE A 7 35.29 8.64 -11.89
N ALA A 8 34.98 9.92 -12.15
CA ALA A 8 33.66 10.46 -11.88
C ALA A 8 32.54 9.72 -12.61
N GLY A 9 32.76 9.33 -13.87
CA GLY A 9 31.81 8.53 -14.64
C GLY A 9 31.59 7.14 -14.06
N VAL A 10 32.64 6.44 -13.63
CA VAL A 10 32.54 5.13 -12.98
C VAL A 10 31.80 5.25 -11.66
N VAL A 11 32.11 6.23 -10.83
CA VAL A 11 31.42 6.44 -9.55
C VAL A 11 29.94 6.73 -9.77
N ALA A 12 29.60 7.62 -10.72
CA ALA A 12 28.20 7.92 -11.05
C ALA A 12 27.45 6.69 -11.53
N MET A 13 28.07 5.85 -12.35
CA MET A 13 27.48 4.59 -12.82
C MET A 13 27.23 3.62 -11.66
N LEU A 14 28.19 3.45 -10.76
CA LEU A 14 28.03 2.59 -9.58
C LEU A 14 26.88 3.07 -8.67
N LEU A 15 26.79 4.37 -8.42
CA LEU A 15 25.71 4.96 -7.65
C LEU A 15 24.35 4.74 -8.33
N ALA A 16 24.27 4.88 -9.64
CA ALA A 16 23.06 4.62 -10.41
C ALA A 16 22.64 3.13 -10.32
N VAL A 17 23.59 2.20 -10.42
CA VAL A 17 23.32 0.76 -10.26
C VAL A 17 22.80 0.45 -8.86
N VAL A 18 23.41 0.99 -7.82
CA VAL A 18 22.95 0.79 -6.43
C VAL A 18 21.54 1.37 -6.23
N ALA A 19 21.27 2.58 -6.74
CA ALA A 19 19.95 3.18 -6.65
C ALA A 19 18.88 2.36 -7.39
N LEU A 20 19.17 1.93 -8.61
CA LEU A 20 18.25 1.09 -9.39
C LEU A 20 17.97 -0.24 -8.70
N THR A 21 19.02 -0.91 -8.19
CA THR A 21 18.86 -2.16 -7.45
C THR A 21 18.02 -1.98 -6.18
N ASN A 22 18.20 -0.86 -5.47
CA ASN A 22 17.36 -0.53 -4.31
C ASN A 22 15.89 -0.37 -4.73
N ILE A 23 15.59 0.40 -5.78
CA ILE A 23 14.23 0.61 -6.27
C ILE A 23 13.58 -0.74 -6.67
N VAL A 24 14.28 -1.55 -7.45
CA VAL A 24 13.80 -2.88 -7.88
C VAL A 24 13.49 -3.76 -6.67
N TYR A 25 14.39 -3.79 -5.69
CA TYR A 25 14.19 -4.53 -4.45
C TYR A 25 12.93 -4.09 -3.70
N GLN A 26 12.70 -2.78 -3.56
CA GLN A 26 11.52 -2.24 -2.88
C GLN A 26 10.22 -2.56 -3.64
N VAL A 27 10.24 -2.48 -4.97
CA VAL A 27 9.09 -2.85 -5.81
C VAL A 27 8.76 -4.34 -5.67
N ILE A 28 9.76 -5.23 -5.63
CA ILE A 28 9.53 -6.67 -5.43
C ILE A 28 8.88 -6.92 -4.05
N ARG A 29 9.35 -6.22 -3.02
CA ARG A 29 8.77 -6.34 -1.67
C ARG A 29 7.39 -5.72 -1.52
N LYS A 30 7.12 -4.66 -2.27
CA LYS A 30 5.87 -3.89 -2.21
C LYS A 30 5.43 -3.51 -3.62
N PRO A 31 4.73 -4.40 -4.35
CA PRO A 31 4.39 -4.20 -5.76
C PRO A 31 3.57 -2.94 -6.05
N THR A 32 2.86 -2.41 -5.04
CA THR A 32 2.11 -1.15 -5.18
C THR A 32 3.00 0.06 -5.45
N GLU A 33 4.31 -0.04 -5.21
CA GLU A 33 5.26 1.03 -5.56
C GLU A 33 5.38 1.27 -7.08
N LEU A 34 4.95 0.33 -7.92
CA LEU A 34 4.80 0.54 -9.36
C LEU A 34 3.80 1.65 -9.71
N PHE A 35 2.82 1.89 -8.85
CA PHE A 35 1.81 2.94 -9.05
C PHE A 35 2.25 4.32 -8.56
N ALA A 36 3.55 4.49 -8.19
CA ALA A 36 4.11 5.75 -7.72
C ALA A 36 3.81 6.95 -8.62
N PHE A 37 3.79 6.73 -9.94
CA PHE A 37 3.63 7.80 -10.93
C PHE A 37 2.16 8.11 -11.27
N VAL A 38 1.23 7.25 -10.90
CA VAL A 38 -0.19 7.38 -11.24
C VAL A 38 -1.11 7.41 -10.01
N GLY A 39 -0.57 7.17 -8.81
CA GLY A 39 -1.34 7.01 -7.59
C GLY A 39 -2.36 8.14 -7.37
N HIS A 40 -1.92 9.38 -7.32
CA HIS A 40 -2.79 10.55 -7.09
C HIS A 40 -3.87 10.79 -8.16
N ARG A 41 -3.74 10.18 -9.35
CA ARG A 41 -4.80 10.26 -10.38
C ARG A 41 -5.99 9.34 -10.08
N LEU A 42 -5.85 8.49 -9.08
CA LEU A 42 -6.89 7.56 -8.64
C LEU A 42 -7.61 8.06 -7.38
N ASP A 43 -7.23 9.23 -6.87
CA ASP A 43 -7.92 9.90 -5.77
C ASP A 43 -9.34 10.28 -6.20
N LYS A 44 -10.29 10.10 -5.32
CA LYS A 44 -11.72 10.28 -5.59
C LYS A 44 -12.34 11.27 -4.61
N GLU A 45 -13.33 11.97 -5.10
CA GLU A 45 -14.24 12.73 -4.24
C GLU A 45 -15.11 11.77 -3.39
N PRO A 46 -15.57 12.17 -2.21
CA PRO A 46 -16.35 11.32 -1.30
C PRO A 46 -17.56 10.66 -1.96
N ALA A 47 -18.27 11.40 -2.81
CA ALA A 47 -19.42 10.87 -3.53
C ALA A 47 -19.03 9.78 -4.54
N GLU A 48 -17.85 9.89 -5.15
CA GLU A 48 -17.34 8.90 -6.08
C GLU A 48 -16.84 7.65 -5.36
N THR A 49 -16.16 7.82 -4.25
CA THR A 49 -15.75 6.72 -3.35
C THR A 49 -16.97 5.91 -2.93
N TRP A 50 -18.04 6.57 -2.50
CA TRP A 50 -19.30 5.91 -2.16
C TRP A 50 -19.94 5.20 -3.34
N ARG A 51 -20.00 5.86 -4.50
CA ARG A 51 -20.59 5.27 -5.71
C ARG A 51 -19.84 4.00 -6.13
N GLN A 52 -18.51 4.00 -6.02
CA GLN A 52 -17.67 2.89 -6.45
C GLN A 52 -17.61 1.74 -5.44
N TYR A 53 -17.51 2.04 -4.15
CA TYR A 53 -17.25 1.04 -3.12
C TYR A 53 -18.40 0.84 -2.13
N GLY A 54 -19.48 1.61 -2.23
CA GLY A 54 -20.59 1.57 -1.29
C GLY A 54 -21.29 0.20 -1.20
N ALA A 55 -21.28 -0.59 -2.28
CA ALA A 55 -21.79 -1.96 -2.24
C ALA A 55 -20.90 -2.85 -1.36
N LEU A 56 -19.56 -2.73 -1.47
CA LEU A 56 -18.61 -3.45 -0.63
C LEU A 56 -18.74 -3.02 0.84
N PHE A 57 -18.82 -1.72 1.10
CA PHE A 57 -19.01 -1.21 2.46
C PHE A 57 -20.26 -1.79 3.12
N ARG A 58 -21.38 -1.87 2.39
CA ARG A 58 -22.60 -2.51 2.91
C ARG A 58 -22.44 -4.00 3.13
N THR A 59 -21.70 -4.70 2.27
CA THR A 59 -21.47 -6.15 2.40
C THR A 59 -20.64 -6.49 3.63
N TYR A 60 -19.65 -5.67 3.96
CA TYR A 60 -18.71 -5.92 5.06
C TYR A 60 -18.98 -5.07 6.31
N ALA A 61 -20.06 -4.31 6.33
CA ALA A 61 -20.50 -3.61 7.53
C ALA A 61 -20.88 -4.60 8.64
N THR A 62 -20.72 -4.15 9.87
CA THR A 62 -21.14 -4.91 11.07
C THR A 62 -22.15 -4.11 11.86
N GLY A 63 -22.73 -4.68 12.90
CA GLY A 63 -23.62 -3.95 13.82
C GLY A 63 -22.94 -2.78 14.53
N THR A 64 -21.59 -2.80 14.61
CA THR A 64 -20.80 -1.75 15.28
C THR A 64 -20.18 -0.79 14.26
N ILE A 65 -19.87 -1.26 13.04
CA ILE A 65 -19.20 -0.49 12.00
C ILE A 65 -20.14 -0.31 10.81
N PRO A 66 -20.87 0.80 10.71
CA PRO A 66 -21.78 1.06 9.59
C PRO A 66 -21.01 1.35 8.29
N PRO A 67 -21.65 1.17 7.14
CA PRO A 67 -21.02 1.37 5.82
C PRO A 67 -20.48 2.79 5.63
N GLU A 68 -21.13 3.77 6.21
CA GLU A 68 -20.72 5.18 6.14
C GLU A 68 -19.39 5.43 6.86
N LEU A 69 -19.15 4.71 7.97
CA LEU A 69 -17.87 4.79 8.68
C LEU A 69 -16.74 4.17 7.84
N LEU A 70 -16.99 3.03 7.18
CA LEU A 70 -16.02 2.43 6.24
C LEU A 70 -15.70 3.39 5.10
N ALA A 71 -16.71 4.06 4.54
CA ALA A 71 -16.51 5.07 3.49
C ALA A 71 -15.70 6.27 3.98
N ALA A 72 -15.98 6.76 5.18
CA ALA A 72 -15.25 7.87 5.78
C ALA A 72 -13.79 7.50 6.06
N LEU A 73 -13.52 6.30 6.56
CA LEU A 73 -12.16 5.79 6.77
C LEU A 73 -11.42 5.67 5.44
N ALA A 74 -12.02 5.04 4.42
CA ALA A 74 -11.43 4.93 3.10
C ALA A 74 -11.10 6.30 2.48
N GLN A 75 -11.98 7.27 2.69
CA GLN A 75 -11.75 8.64 2.23
C GLN A 75 -10.64 9.33 3.02
N GLY A 76 -10.60 9.19 4.33
CA GLY A 76 -9.59 9.80 5.19
C GLY A 76 -8.19 9.21 5.02
N GLU A 77 -8.10 7.88 4.81
CA GLU A 77 -6.82 7.17 4.72
C GLU A 77 -6.19 7.24 3.32
N SER A 78 -7.00 7.29 2.27
CA SER A 78 -6.48 7.14 0.90
C SER A 78 -7.17 8.01 -0.15
N SER A 79 -8.04 8.93 0.23
CA SER A 79 -8.92 9.64 -0.73
C SER A 79 -9.67 8.69 -1.66
N GLY A 80 -10.09 7.53 -1.16
CA GLY A 80 -10.75 6.49 -1.95
C GLY A 80 -9.86 5.79 -2.99
N ASN A 81 -8.55 5.94 -2.90
CA ASN A 81 -7.56 5.37 -3.80
C ASN A 81 -7.15 3.95 -3.36
N PRO A 82 -7.45 2.88 -4.12
CA PRO A 82 -7.15 1.51 -3.69
C PRO A 82 -5.66 1.15 -3.75
N VAL A 83 -4.84 1.95 -4.42
CA VAL A 83 -3.39 1.73 -4.54
C VAL A 83 -2.58 2.77 -3.79
N GLU A 84 -3.23 3.53 -2.89
CA GLU A 84 -2.54 4.53 -2.08
C GLU A 84 -1.41 3.88 -1.27
N ARG A 85 -0.33 4.62 -1.10
CA ARG A 85 0.92 4.16 -0.52
C ARG A 85 1.58 5.22 0.33
N SER A 86 2.43 4.81 1.26
CA SER A 86 3.23 5.74 2.04
C SER A 86 4.32 6.41 1.16
N TYR A 87 4.70 7.64 1.54
CA TYR A 87 5.84 8.31 0.91
C TYR A 87 7.15 7.56 1.16
N TRP A 88 8.18 7.84 0.33
CA TRP A 88 9.52 7.31 0.52
C TRP A 88 10.34 8.26 1.40
N ARG A 89 11.23 7.65 2.21
CA ARG A 89 12.14 8.39 3.09
C ARG A 89 13.53 7.82 3.13
N TRP A 90 14.50 8.68 3.39
CA TRP A 90 15.86 8.29 3.72
C TRP A 90 15.93 7.80 5.17
N ARG A 91 16.70 6.74 5.36
CA ARG A 91 17.00 6.19 6.69
C ARG A 91 18.46 5.78 6.74
N TRP A 92 19.20 6.22 7.76
CA TRP A 92 20.52 5.73 7.99
C TRP A 92 20.49 4.23 8.31
N SER A 93 21.20 3.42 7.51
CA SER A 93 21.29 1.96 7.66
C SER A 93 22.58 1.47 7.03
N PHE A 94 23.19 0.44 7.62
CA PHE A 94 24.30 -0.30 7.01
C PHE A 94 23.84 -1.21 5.86
N ASN A 95 22.52 -1.46 5.76
CA ASN A 95 21.93 -2.18 4.64
C ASN A 95 21.64 -1.20 3.50
N PRO A 96 22.30 -1.31 2.33
CA PRO A 96 22.09 -0.41 1.20
C PRO A 96 20.65 -0.43 0.67
N PHE A 97 19.93 -1.55 0.85
CA PHE A 97 18.53 -1.69 0.46
C PHE A 97 17.54 -1.04 1.43
N ALA A 98 18.00 -0.56 2.58
CA ALA A 98 17.18 0.13 3.56
C ALA A 98 17.50 1.63 3.68
N LEU A 99 18.37 2.16 2.82
CA LEU A 99 18.75 3.58 2.82
C LEU A 99 17.63 4.47 2.31
N TYR A 100 16.94 4.07 1.26
CA TYR A 100 15.80 4.78 0.68
C TYR A 100 14.65 3.80 0.46
N GLN A 101 13.59 3.95 1.25
CA GLN A 101 12.51 2.98 1.31
C GLN A 101 11.16 3.65 1.65
N PRO A 102 10.03 2.98 1.39
CA PRO A 102 8.73 3.44 1.87
C PRO A 102 8.73 3.67 3.38
N ALA A 103 8.09 4.75 3.81
CA ALA A 103 8.05 5.13 5.24
C ALA A 103 7.30 4.11 6.10
N SER A 104 6.35 3.39 5.50
CA SER A 104 5.50 2.39 6.12
C SER A 104 5.18 1.26 5.14
N SER A 105 4.79 0.12 5.65
CA SER A 105 4.19 -0.97 4.85
C SER A 105 2.71 -0.72 4.50
N ALA A 106 2.14 0.39 4.94
CA ALA A 106 0.74 0.75 4.67
C ALA A 106 0.45 0.85 3.16
N VAL A 107 -0.67 0.30 2.73
CA VAL A 107 -1.10 0.27 1.33
C VAL A 107 -2.61 0.06 1.22
N GLY A 108 -3.18 0.57 0.13
CA GLY A 108 -4.55 0.31 -0.28
C GLY A 108 -5.57 1.26 0.34
N LEU A 109 -6.83 0.92 0.16
CA LEU A 109 -7.98 1.77 0.48
C LEU A 109 -8.02 2.21 1.96
N PHE A 110 -7.57 1.35 2.88
CA PHE A 110 -7.55 1.60 4.33
C PHE A 110 -6.14 1.77 4.91
N GLN A 111 -5.12 1.94 4.07
CA GLN A 111 -3.72 2.09 4.47
C GLN A 111 -3.28 1.06 5.53
N MET A 112 -3.68 -0.21 5.34
CA MET A 112 -3.35 -1.27 6.28
C MET A 112 -1.87 -1.64 6.20
N THR A 113 -1.20 -1.67 7.35
CA THR A 113 0.18 -2.16 7.48
C THR A 113 0.22 -3.69 7.40
N ASP A 114 1.43 -4.26 7.21
CA ASP A 114 1.63 -5.73 7.19
C ASP A 114 1.15 -6.38 8.48
N GLY A 115 1.45 -5.77 9.63
CA GLY A 115 1.03 -6.30 10.94
C GLY A 115 -0.47 -6.25 11.14
N ALA A 116 -1.09 -5.10 10.88
CA ALA A 116 -2.55 -4.95 11.00
C ALA A 116 -3.30 -5.91 10.05
N TYR A 117 -2.79 -6.08 8.83
CA TYR A 117 -3.38 -7.00 7.87
C TYR A 117 -3.25 -8.47 8.28
N ALA A 118 -2.09 -8.87 8.82
CA ALA A 118 -1.86 -10.23 9.30
C ALA A 118 -2.78 -10.57 10.50
N GLU A 119 -3.06 -9.57 11.36
CA GLU A 119 -4.00 -9.70 12.47
C GLU A 119 -5.44 -9.79 11.96
N ALA A 120 -5.84 -8.86 11.10
CA ALA A 120 -7.18 -8.82 10.52
C ALA A 120 -7.52 -10.09 9.70
N ALA A 121 -6.53 -10.68 9.02
CA ALA A 121 -6.71 -11.89 8.21
C ALA A 121 -7.10 -13.15 9.03
N GLN A 122 -7.08 -13.07 10.36
CA GLN A 122 -7.56 -14.14 11.23
C GLN A 122 -9.08 -14.10 11.40
N PHE A 123 -9.73 -13.02 10.97
CA PHE A 123 -11.16 -12.80 11.12
C PHE A 123 -11.84 -12.66 9.75
N CYS A 124 -13.12 -12.90 9.71
CA CYS A 124 -13.98 -12.64 8.57
C CYS A 124 -15.34 -12.11 9.01
N ILE A 125 -16.06 -11.49 8.07
CA ILE A 125 -17.39 -10.97 8.31
C ILE A 125 -18.42 -11.88 7.65
N ARG A 126 -19.34 -12.41 8.44
CA ARG A 126 -20.47 -13.22 7.98
C ARG A 126 -21.76 -12.75 8.64
N ALA A 127 -22.78 -12.49 7.82
CA ALA A 127 -24.06 -11.98 8.30
C ALA A 127 -23.93 -10.76 9.21
N ASN A 128 -23.06 -9.81 8.82
CA ASN A 128 -22.76 -8.57 9.55
C ASN A 128 -22.15 -8.77 10.96
N ALA A 129 -21.58 -9.94 11.23
CA ALA A 129 -20.87 -10.26 12.47
C ALA A 129 -19.45 -10.74 12.18
N VAL A 130 -18.51 -10.35 13.05
CA VAL A 130 -17.13 -10.83 13.00
C VAL A 130 -17.07 -12.26 13.50
N THR A 131 -16.33 -13.12 12.79
CA THR A 131 -16.08 -14.51 13.18
C THR A 131 -14.63 -14.88 12.91
N ASP A 132 -14.09 -15.79 13.72
CA ASP A 132 -12.76 -16.39 13.57
C ASP A 132 -12.78 -17.69 12.73
N THR A 133 -13.96 -18.17 12.37
CA THR A 133 -14.16 -19.41 11.59
C THR A 133 -14.15 -19.10 10.10
N CYS A 134 -13.00 -18.70 9.56
CA CYS A 134 -12.82 -18.40 8.14
C CYS A 134 -12.41 -19.65 7.36
N CYS A 135 -13.20 -20.05 6.38
CA CYS A 135 -12.82 -21.10 5.43
C CYS A 135 -12.20 -20.44 4.19
N GLY A 136 -10.92 -20.72 3.95
CA GLY A 136 -10.24 -20.38 2.69
C GLY A 136 -9.30 -19.18 2.77
N PHE A 137 -8.05 -19.46 3.08
CA PHE A 137 -6.96 -18.52 2.91
C PHE A 137 -6.50 -18.54 1.45
N GLY A 138 -7.00 -17.59 0.65
CA GLY A 138 -6.35 -17.23 -0.61
C GLY A 138 -5.25 -16.18 -0.36
N PRO A 139 -4.34 -15.95 -1.30
CA PRO A 139 -3.40 -14.85 -1.22
C PRO A 139 -4.17 -13.53 -1.32
N TYR A 140 -4.44 -12.92 -0.18
CA TYR A 140 -5.09 -11.62 -0.12
C TYR A 140 -4.13 -10.50 -0.51
N ILE A 141 -4.59 -9.59 -1.36
CA ILE A 141 -3.83 -8.42 -1.81
C ILE A 141 -4.52 -7.17 -1.29
N ARG A 142 -3.89 -6.45 -0.38
CA ARG A 142 -4.44 -5.25 0.28
C ARG A 142 -4.83 -4.11 -0.68
N ALA A 143 -4.26 -4.08 -1.88
CA ALA A 143 -4.63 -3.14 -2.92
C ALA A 143 -5.96 -3.49 -3.62
N ILE A 144 -6.51 -4.68 -3.37
CA ILE A 144 -7.83 -5.05 -3.87
C ILE A 144 -8.86 -4.70 -2.78
N PRO A 145 -9.80 -3.78 -3.04
CA PRO A 145 -10.72 -3.28 -2.02
C PRO A 145 -11.50 -4.38 -1.29
N SER A 146 -11.95 -5.40 -1.99
CA SER A 146 -12.67 -6.55 -1.40
C SER A 146 -11.80 -7.44 -0.49
N HIS A 147 -10.46 -7.27 -0.52
CA HIS A 147 -9.54 -7.98 0.36
C HIS A 147 -9.10 -7.11 1.56
N ALA A 148 -9.39 -5.83 1.53
CA ALA A 148 -8.98 -4.87 2.56
C ALA A 148 -10.10 -4.49 3.53
N ILE A 149 -11.32 -4.93 3.26
CA ILE A 149 -12.53 -4.72 4.08
C ILE A 149 -12.88 -6.07 4.82
#